data_ff10bd655ff79b0b34aaf60806cab791
#
_entry.id   ff10bd655ff79b0b34aaf60806cab791
#
_cell.length_a   1.000
_cell.length_b   1.000
_cell.length_c   1.000
_cell.angle_alpha   90.00
_cell.angle_beta   90.00
_cell.angle_gamma   90.00
#
_symmetry.space_group_name_H-M   'P 1'
#
loop_
_entity.id
_entity.type
_entity.pdbx_description
1 polymer ?
#
loop_
_entity_poly.entity_id
_entity_poly.type
_entity_poly.pdbx_seq_one_letter_code
_entity_poly.pdbx_strand_id
1 'polypeptide(L)'
;SSGKYPLYDADRAVQKIYQTNYFQNKVFKKFKIKSKKNIKNKIKKIISSDKKFLKILEKIIHPLVREQIRKFTKKNSRKKFIIFEIPLLVESKQMKNYDRIIFVNSRKDLRLKRYLKRGNNKRFFDLLNKRQLSPAKKIKFCDYVINNNGSIKLLKKNIKNIMLKL
;
A
#
# COMPACT_ATOMS: atom_id res chain seq x y z
N SER A 1 4.53 -2.25 13.90
CA SER A 1 5.11 -1.17 14.72
C SER A 1 5.04 -1.58 16.17
N SER A 2 6.06 -1.26 16.94
CA SER A 2 6.09 -1.45 18.40
C SER A 2 5.16 -0.48 19.15
N GLY A 3 4.24 0.20 18.49
CA GLY A 3 3.41 1.27 19.06
C GLY A 3 4.14 2.59 19.33
N LYS A 4 5.47 2.62 19.18
CA LYS A 4 6.30 3.78 19.49
C LYS A 4 6.10 4.96 18.52
N TYR A 5 5.82 4.69 17.25
CA TYR A 5 5.65 5.70 16.20
C TYR A 5 4.31 5.57 15.50
N PRO A 6 3.66 6.71 15.13
CA PRO A 6 2.44 6.67 14.34
C PRO A 6 2.68 5.96 13.00
N LEU A 7 1.79 5.02 12.65
CA LEU A 7 1.82 4.28 11.38
C LEU A 7 0.58 4.57 10.58
N TYR A 8 0.76 5.06 9.36
CA TYR A 8 -0.28 5.15 8.34
C TYR A 8 -0.14 3.98 7.38
N ASP A 9 -1.15 3.12 7.33
CA ASP A 9 -1.26 1.99 6.41
C ASP A 9 -2.20 2.37 5.26
N ALA A 10 -1.63 2.54 4.06
CA ALA A 10 -2.38 2.99 2.89
C ALA A 10 -3.43 1.96 2.43
N ASP A 11 -3.15 0.66 2.52
CA ASP A 11 -4.11 -0.38 2.14
C ASP A 11 -5.32 -0.37 3.08
N ARG A 12 -5.09 -0.23 4.37
CA ARG A 12 -6.16 -0.11 5.37
C ARG A 12 -6.97 1.19 5.20
N ALA A 13 -6.29 2.28 4.84
CA ALA A 13 -6.95 3.55 4.54
C ALA A 13 -7.89 3.43 3.34
N VAL A 14 -7.44 2.80 2.25
CA VAL A 14 -8.27 2.52 1.07
C VAL A 14 -9.47 1.62 1.42
N GLN A 15 -9.27 0.61 2.28
CA GLN A 15 -10.39 -0.23 2.74
C GLN A 15 -11.47 0.58 3.49
N LYS A 16 -11.05 1.53 4.34
CA LYS A 16 -11.99 2.45 5.02
C LYS A 16 -12.70 3.38 4.03
N ILE A 17 -11.99 3.91 3.03
CA ILE A 17 -12.58 4.75 1.99
C ILE A 17 -13.69 4.00 1.25
N TYR A 18 -13.52 2.72 0.92
CA TYR A 18 -14.56 1.91 0.27
C TYR A 18 -15.87 1.80 1.08
N GLN A 19 -15.82 2.01 2.38
CA GLN A 19 -16.98 1.95 3.26
C GLN A 19 -17.70 3.29 3.39
N THR A 20 -17.10 4.40 2.94
CA THR A 20 -17.71 5.72 3.04
C THR A 20 -18.85 5.90 2.03
N ASN A 21 -19.94 6.53 2.48
CA ASN A 21 -21.07 6.86 1.59
C ASN A 21 -20.62 7.75 0.42
N TYR A 22 -19.72 8.70 0.66
CA TYR A 22 -19.18 9.57 -0.38
C TYR A 22 -18.52 8.79 -1.52
N PHE A 23 -17.60 7.86 -1.18
CA PHE A 23 -16.94 7.03 -2.18
C PHE A 23 -17.94 6.13 -2.92
N GLN A 24 -18.80 5.46 -2.17
CA GLN A 24 -19.82 4.58 -2.73
C GLN A 24 -20.72 5.31 -3.73
N ASN A 25 -21.24 6.48 -3.36
CA ASN A 25 -22.10 7.28 -4.24
C ASN A 25 -21.37 7.72 -5.52
N LYS A 26 -20.09 8.16 -5.42
CA LYS A 26 -19.27 8.48 -6.61
C LYS A 26 -19.07 7.29 -7.54
N VAL A 27 -18.75 6.13 -6.96
CA VAL A 27 -18.53 4.90 -7.72
C VAL A 27 -19.83 4.42 -8.36
N PHE A 28 -20.96 4.45 -7.65
CA PHE A 28 -22.26 4.07 -8.21
C PHE A 28 -22.65 4.93 -9.41
N LYS A 29 -22.55 6.25 -9.25
CA LYS A 29 -22.87 7.17 -10.36
C LYS A 29 -21.95 6.91 -11.56
N LYS A 30 -20.63 6.74 -11.32
CA LYS A 30 -19.64 6.61 -12.40
C LYS A 30 -19.67 5.25 -13.11
N PHE A 31 -19.93 4.17 -12.37
CA PHE A 31 -19.89 2.80 -12.89
C PHE A 31 -21.29 2.20 -13.09
N LYS A 32 -22.37 2.98 -12.94
CA LYS A 32 -23.78 2.57 -13.05
C LYS A 32 -24.10 1.30 -12.22
N ILE A 33 -23.52 1.18 -11.04
CA ILE A 33 -23.71 0.04 -10.16
C ILE A 33 -25.07 0.17 -9.45
N LYS A 34 -25.96 -0.82 -9.64
CA LYS A 34 -27.34 -0.77 -9.11
C LYS A 34 -27.49 -1.09 -7.61
N SER A 35 -26.45 -1.54 -6.90
CA SER A 35 -26.58 -1.96 -5.49
C SER A 35 -25.28 -1.77 -4.71
N LYS A 36 -25.40 -1.28 -3.47
CA LYS A 36 -24.28 -1.07 -2.52
C LYS A 36 -23.72 -2.38 -1.94
N LYS A 37 -24.52 -3.44 -1.94
CA LYS A 37 -24.12 -4.74 -1.39
C LYS A 37 -22.90 -5.29 -2.15
N ASN A 38 -21.86 -5.72 -1.41
CA ASN A 38 -20.63 -6.29 -1.95
C ASN A 38 -19.88 -5.42 -2.96
N ILE A 39 -19.84 -4.08 -2.74
CA ILE A 39 -19.23 -3.10 -3.65
C ILE A 39 -17.76 -3.47 -4.01
N LYS A 40 -16.98 -3.97 -3.05
CA LYS A 40 -15.59 -4.38 -3.27
C LYS A 40 -15.46 -5.47 -4.34
N ASN A 41 -16.35 -6.47 -4.32
CA ASN A 41 -16.33 -7.57 -5.29
C ASN A 41 -16.81 -7.11 -6.65
N LYS A 42 -17.81 -6.20 -6.71
CA LYS A 42 -18.28 -5.58 -7.96
C LYS A 42 -17.19 -4.74 -8.60
N ILE A 43 -16.51 -3.90 -7.83
CA ILE A 43 -15.35 -3.14 -8.30
C ILE A 43 -14.26 -4.07 -8.83
N LYS A 44 -13.92 -5.15 -8.11
CA LYS A 44 -12.94 -6.14 -8.59
C LYS A 44 -13.31 -6.73 -9.95
N LYS A 45 -14.57 -7.13 -10.14
CA LYS A 45 -15.06 -7.65 -11.43
C LYS A 45 -14.91 -6.63 -12.55
N ILE A 46 -15.36 -5.39 -12.31
CA ILE A 46 -15.30 -4.30 -13.31
C ILE A 46 -13.83 -3.98 -13.69
N ILE A 47 -12.94 -3.90 -12.72
CA ILE A 47 -11.51 -3.64 -12.98
C ILE A 47 -10.85 -4.80 -13.74
N SER A 48 -11.28 -6.03 -13.48
CA SER A 48 -10.76 -7.21 -14.19
C SER A 48 -11.17 -7.25 -15.66
N SER A 49 -12.30 -6.64 -16.01
CA SER A 49 -12.82 -6.61 -17.38
C SER A 49 -12.25 -5.47 -18.23
N ASP A 50 -11.92 -4.31 -17.61
CA ASP A 50 -11.38 -3.17 -18.36
C ASP A 50 -10.43 -2.30 -17.50
N LYS A 51 -9.20 -2.13 -18.02
CA LYS A 51 -8.16 -1.29 -17.39
C LYS A 51 -8.54 0.21 -17.33
N LYS A 52 -9.44 0.69 -18.19
CA LYS A 52 -9.92 2.08 -18.12
C LYS A 52 -10.65 2.36 -16.82
N PHE A 53 -11.41 1.40 -16.31
CA PHE A 53 -12.09 1.52 -15.02
C PHE A 53 -11.14 1.67 -13.84
N LEU A 54 -9.98 1.02 -13.90
CA LEU A 54 -8.95 1.19 -12.87
C LEU A 54 -8.49 2.65 -12.78
N LYS A 55 -8.17 3.29 -13.91
CA LYS A 55 -7.76 4.71 -13.95
C LYS A 55 -8.84 5.64 -13.39
N ILE A 56 -10.12 5.36 -13.67
CA ILE A 56 -11.25 6.14 -13.13
C ILE A 56 -11.33 5.96 -11.62
N LEU A 57 -11.22 4.73 -11.13
CA LEU A 57 -11.23 4.43 -9.70
C LEU A 57 -10.07 5.13 -8.97
N GLU A 58 -8.88 5.07 -9.53
CA GLU A 58 -7.70 5.75 -9.01
C GLU A 58 -7.92 7.27 -8.91
N LYS A 59 -8.51 7.91 -9.93
CA LYS A 59 -8.88 9.34 -9.88
C LYS A 59 -9.87 9.68 -8.75
N ILE A 60 -10.72 8.74 -8.35
CA ILE A 60 -11.65 8.93 -7.21
C ILE A 60 -10.94 8.72 -5.87
N ILE A 61 -10.06 7.70 -5.78
CA ILE A 61 -9.42 7.29 -4.52
C ILE A 61 -8.25 8.21 -4.15
N HIS A 62 -7.39 8.59 -5.11
CA HIS A 62 -6.16 9.32 -4.81
C HIS A 62 -6.38 10.64 -4.05
N PRO A 63 -7.37 11.48 -4.39
CA PRO A 63 -7.66 12.69 -3.60
C PRO A 63 -8.04 12.37 -2.16
N LEU A 64 -8.83 11.31 -1.94
CA LEU A 64 -9.29 10.90 -0.61
C LEU A 64 -8.14 10.36 0.25
N VAL A 65 -7.25 9.57 -0.35
CA VAL A 65 -6.04 9.08 0.33
C VAL A 65 -5.11 10.23 0.68
N ARG A 66 -4.86 11.18 -0.26
CA ARG A 66 -4.03 12.36 0.01
C ARG A 66 -4.58 13.19 1.16
N GLU A 67 -5.89 13.39 1.21
CA GLU A 67 -6.52 14.12 2.30
C GLU A 67 -6.35 13.40 3.65
N GLN A 68 -6.48 12.08 3.67
CA GLN A 68 -6.24 11.29 4.88
C GLN A 68 -4.77 11.35 5.32
N ILE A 69 -3.82 11.27 4.38
CA ILE A 69 -2.39 11.43 4.67
C ILE A 69 -2.15 12.81 5.29
N ARG A 70 -2.67 13.88 4.68
CA ARG A 70 -2.53 15.25 5.19
C ARG A 70 -3.06 15.40 6.62
N LYS A 71 -4.26 14.89 6.89
CA LYS A 71 -4.86 14.89 8.23
C LYS A 71 -4.02 14.08 9.23
N PHE A 72 -3.55 12.91 8.83
CA PHE A 72 -2.72 12.06 9.66
C PHE A 72 -1.37 12.72 9.99
N THR A 73 -0.71 13.33 9.02
CA THR A 73 0.53 14.08 9.20
C THR A 73 0.32 15.27 10.14
N LYS A 74 -0.72 16.08 9.92
CA LYS A 74 -1.03 17.22 10.79
C LYS A 74 -1.28 16.79 12.24
N LYS A 75 -2.05 15.72 12.45
CA LYS A 75 -2.32 15.17 13.80
C LYS A 75 -1.06 14.71 14.53
N ASN A 76 -0.05 14.28 13.80
CA ASN A 76 1.17 13.70 14.35
C ASN A 76 2.42 14.60 14.16
N SER A 77 2.26 15.87 13.79
CA SER A 77 3.35 16.78 13.43
C SER A 77 4.41 16.98 14.53
N ARG A 78 4.03 16.79 15.81
CA ARG A 78 4.96 16.88 16.95
C ARG A 78 5.74 15.57 17.21
N LYS A 79 5.52 14.51 16.42
CA LYS A 79 6.24 13.24 16.60
C LYS A 79 7.54 13.26 15.82
N LYS A 80 8.62 12.73 16.41
CA LYS A 80 9.95 12.64 15.78
C LYS A 80 9.88 11.91 14.44
N PHE A 81 9.09 10.82 14.36
CA PHE A 81 8.89 10.04 13.14
C PHE A 81 7.41 9.73 12.92
N ILE A 82 6.98 9.77 11.67
CA ILE A 82 5.70 9.28 11.17
C ILE A 82 6.01 8.23 10.11
N ILE A 83 5.46 7.04 10.23
CA ILE A 83 5.71 5.93 9.31
C ILE A 83 4.53 5.79 8.36
N PHE A 84 4.83 5.71 7.06
CA PHE A 84 3.84 5.46 6.00
C PHE A 84 4.15 4.13 5.32
N GLU A 85 3.22 3.17 5.37
CA GLU A 85 3.28 1.94 4.61
C GLU A 85 2.53 2.10 3.29
N ILE A 86 3.28 2.20 2.18
CA ILE A 86 2.74 2.46 0.85
C ILE A 86 3.32 1.43 -0.13
N PRO A 87 2.55 0.41 -0.53
CA PRO A 87 3.05 -0.73 -1.30
C PRO A 87 3.63 -0.39 -2.68
N LEU A 88 3.09 0.64 -3.35
CA LEU A 88 3.48 1.04 -4.72
C LEU A 88 4.04 2.47 -4.77
N LEU A 89 4.81 2.86 -3.75
CA LEU A 89 5.34 4.23 -3.63
C LEU A 89 6.22 4.62 -4.83
N VAL A 90 7.15 3.75 -5.21
CA VAL A 90 8.10 4.00 -6.31
C VAL A 90 7.38 3.99 -7.65
N GLU A 91 6.48 3.03 -7.86
CA GLU A 91 5.67 2.87 -9.06
C GLU A 91 4.74 4.08 -9.30
N SER A 92 4.24 4.68 -8.23
CA SER A 92 3.38 5.88 -8.29
C SER A 92 4.16 7.19 -8.36
N LYS A 93 5.51 7.14 -8.36
CA LYS A 93 6.41 8.30 -8.43
C LYS A 93 6.17 9.33 -7.30
N GLN A 94 5.79 8.87 -6.10
CA GLN A 94 5.47 9.75 -4.98
C GLN A 94 6.60 9.89 -3.96
N MET A 95 7.81 9.41 -4.28
CA MET A 95 8.97 9.38 -3.38
C MET A 95 9.31 10.76 -2.79
N LYS A 96 9.18 11.83 -3.58
CA LYS A 96 9.48 13.21 -3.16
C LYS A 96 8.64 13.74 -2.00
N ASN A 97 7.60 13.02 -1.61
CA ASN A 97 6.72 13.41 -0.50
C ASN A 97 7.19 12.87 0.86
N TYR A 98 8.33 12.18 0.91
CA TYR A 98 8.84 11.48 2.11
C TYR A 98 10.32 11.78 2.28
N ASP A 99 10.74 12.04 3.51
CA ASP A 99 12.13 12.41 3.85
C ASP A 99 13.07 11.22 3.74
N ARG A 100 12.60 10.01 4.05
CA ARG A 100 13.35 8.76 3.98
C ARG A 100 12.49 7.61 3.46
N ILE A 101 13.07 6.80 2.61
CA ILE A 101 12.40 5.67 1.99
C ILE A 101 13.12 4.38 2.37
N ILE A 102 12.39 3.47 2.98
CA ILE A 102 12.87 2.15 3.38
C ILE A 102 12.20 1.10 2.50
N PHE A 103 12.98 0.36 1.72
CA PHE A 103 12.48 -0.77 0.95
C PHE A 103 12.64 -2.07 1.71
N VAL A 104 11.51 -2.73 2.00
CA VAL A 104 11.51 -4.07 2.59
C VAL A 104 11.53 -5.10 1.47
N ASN A 105 12.72 -5.63 1.18
CA ASN A 105 12.95 -6.63 0.16
C ASN A 105 12.74 -8.05 0.70
N SER A 106 12.18 -8.94 -0.12
CA SER A 106 12.12 -10.37 0.16
C SER A 106 12.11 -11.16 -1.14
N ARG A 107 12.77 -12.34 -1.14
CA ARG A 107 12.80 -13.26 -2.28
C ARG A 107 11.37 -13.61 -2.73
N LYS A 108 11.19 -13.76 -4.05
CA LYS A 108 9.88 -14.01 -4.66
C LYS A 108 9.24 -15.29 -4.15
N ASP A 109 10.03 -16.37 -4.01
CA ASP A 109 9.57 -17.67 -3.49
C ASP A 109 9.03 -17.55 -2.05
N LEU A 110 9.73 -16.83 -1.17
CA LEU A 110 9.28 -16.57 0.21
C LEU A 110 8.02 -15.71 0.25
N ARG A 111 7.93 -14.70 -0.61
CA ARG A 111 6.72 -13.86 -0.71
C ARG A 111 5.52 -14.69 -1.17
N LEU A 112 5.71 -15.55 -2.18
CA LEU A 112 4.66 -16.46 -2.65
C LEU A 112 4.23 -17.43 -1.55
N LYS A 113 5.19 -18.10 -0.88
CA LYS A 113 4.90 -19.02 0.23
C LYS A 113 4.07 -18.35 1.33
N ARG A 114 4.47 -17.13 1.75
CA ARG A 114 3.74 -16.34 2.76
C ARG A 114 2.35 -15.93 2.28
N TYR A 115 2.20 -15.64 1.00
CA TYR A 115 0.93 -15.22 0.38
C TYR A 115 -0.07 -16.38 0.32
N LEU A 116 0.39 -17.58 -0.08
CA LEU A 116 -0.41 -18.80 -0.13
C LEU A 116 -0.85 -19.23 1.29
N LYS A 117 0.06 -19.12 2.29
CA LYS A 117 -0.26 -19.44 3.69
C LYS A 117 -1.40 -18.58 4.27
N ARG A 118 -1.67 -17.41 3.69
CA ARG A 118 -2.78 -16.52 4.07
C ARG A 118 -4.09 -16.83 3.34
N GLY A 119 -4.21 -17.99 2.69
CA GLY A 119 -5.40 -18.41 1.95
C GLY A 119 -5.58 -17.74 0.57
N ASN A 120 -4.54 -17.10 0.04
CA ASN A 120 -4.58 -16.50 -1.29
C ASN A 120 -4.08 -17.49 -2.37
N ASN A 121 -4.31 -17.18 -3.66
CA ASN A 121 -3.89 -18.02 -4.77
C ASN A 121 -2.72 -17.46 -5.58
N LYS A 122 -1.98 -18.33 -6.24
CA LYS A 122 -0.80 -18.01 -7.05
C LYS A 122 -1.14 -17.06 -8.21
N ARG A 123 -2.24 -17.27 -8.91
CA ARG A 123 -2.64 -16.44 -10.06
C ARG A 123 -2.75 -14.95 -9.66
N PHE A 124 -3.35 -14.70 -8.51
CA PHE A 124 -3.49 -13.33 -8.01
C PHE A 124 -2.14 -12.74 -7.52
N PHE A 125 -1.29 -13.58 -6.91
CA PHE A 125 0.08 -13.18 -6.58
C PHE A 125 0.85 -12.72 -7.81
N ASP A 126 0.82 -13.49 -8.91
CA ASP A 126 1.53 -13.17 -10.14
C ASP A 126 1.00 -11.88 -10.77
N LEU A 127 -0.32 -11.66 -10.73
CA LEU A 127 -0.95 -10.41 -11.17
C LEU A 127 -0.43 -9.19 -10.38
N LEU A 128 -0.40 -9.28 -9.06
CA LEU A 128 0.12 -8.21 -8.19
C LEU A 128 1.61 -7.99 -8.40
N ASN A 129 2.38 -9.07 -8.56
CA ASN A 129 3.82 -9.00 -8.74
C ASN A 129 4.20 -8.34 -10.08
N LYS A 130 3.44 -8.58 -11.16
CA LYS A 130 3.62 -7.91 -12.47
C LYS A 130 3.43 -6.39 -12.41
N ARG A 131 2.68 -5.88 -11.43
CA ARG A 131 2.44 -4.44 -11.23
C ARG A 131 3.58 -3.75 -10.49
N GLN A 132 4.47 -4.50 -9.87
CA GLN A 132 5.59 -3.95 -9.12
C GLN A 132 6.85 -3.88 -9.98
N LEU A 133 7.63 -2.82 -9.78
CA LEU A 133 9.00 -2.74 -10.31
C LEU A 133 9.87 -3.84 -9.69
N SER A 134 10.91 -4.25 -10.42
CA SER A 134 11.89 -5.19 -9.88
C SER A 134 12.61 -4.60 -8.65
N PRO A 135 13.08 -5.44 -7.72
CA PRO A 135 13.84 -4.97 -6.55
C PRO A 135 15.03 -4.07 -6.94
N ALA A 136 15.77 -4.43 -7.97
CA ALA A 136 16.91 -3.65 -8.47
C ALA A 136 16.51 -2.22 -8.89
N LYS A 137 15.34 -2.06 -9.53
CA LYS A 137 14.80 -0.74 -9.88
C LYS A 137 14.35 0.05 -8.65
N LYS A 138 13.72 -0.62 -7.67
CA LYS A 138 13.24 0.05 -6.44
C LYS A 138 14.37 0.55 -5.55
N ILE A 139 15.43 -0.26 -5.41
CA ILE A 139 16.60 0.07 -4.56
C ILE A 139 17.20 1.43 -4.94
N LYS A 140 17.21 1.78 -6.23
CA LYS A 140 17.75 3.05 -6.72
C LYS A 140 17.03 4.30 -6.16
N PHE A 141 15.82 4.13 -5.62
CA PHE A 141 14.97 5.22 -5.09
C PHE A 141 14.82 5.16 -3.57
N CYS A 142 15.60 4.30 -2.88
CA CYS A 142 15.43 4.07 -1.46
C CYS A 142 16.71 4.41 -0.71
N ASP A 143 16.58 5.06 0.45
CA ASP A 143 17.71 5.38 1.34
C ASP A 143 18.20 4.12 2.06
N TYR A 144 17.29 3.20 2.39
CA TYR A 144 17.60 1.97 3.12
C TYR A 144 16.89 0.77 2.53
N VAL A 145 17.57 -0.40 2.62
CA VAL A 145 17.00 -1.69 2.22
C VAL A 145 17.02 -2.65 3.41
N ILE A 146 15.89 -3.26 3.69
CA ILE A 146 15.74 -4.32 4.70
C ILE A 146 15.47 -5.64 4.00
N ASN A 147 16.35 -6.63 4.14
CA ASN A 147 16.11 -7.97 3.64
C ASN A 147 15.29 -8.79 4.66
N ASN A 148 14.06 -9.14 4.28
CA ASN A 148 13.13 -9.94 5.08
C ASN A 148 13.09 -11.40 4.58
N ASN A 149 14.29 -12.01 4.51
CA ASN A 149 14.45 -13.40 4.07
C ASN A 149 14.67 -14.40 5.21
N GLY A 150 14.97 -13.91 6.40
CA GLY A 150 15.28 -14.70 7.58
C GLY A 150 14.18 -14.69 8.64
N SER A 151 14.60 -14.87 9.89
CA SER A 151 13.71 -14.89 11.05
C SER A 151 13.14 -13.50 11.42
N ILE A 152 12.04 -13.50 12.16
CA ILE A 152 11.46 -12.26 12.71
C ILE A 152 12.44 -11.55 13.65
N LYS A 153 13.26 -12.29 14.39
CA LYS A 153 14.30 -11.75 15.27
C LYS A 153 15.32 -10.93 14.48
N LEU A 154 15.81 -11.48 13.36
CA LEU A 154 16.73 -10.78 12.45
C LEU A 154 16.08 -9.55 11.82
N LEU A 155 14.84 -9.65 11.37
CA LEU A 155 14.09 -8.52 10.82
C LEU A 155 13.97 -7.37 11.84
N LYS A 156 13.61 -7.68 13.09
CA LYS A 156 13.54 -6.68 14.18
C LYS A 156 14.88 -6.03 14.44
N LYS A 157 16.00 -6.79 14.43
CA LYS A 157 17.37 -6.27 14.58
C LYS A 157 17.69 -5.28 13.45
N ASN A 158 17.42 -5.66 12.20
CA ASN A 158 17.69 -4.79 11.04
C ASN A 158 16.87 -3.49 11.08
N ILE A 159 15.59 -3.56 11.46
CA ILE A 159 14.76 -2.37 11.65
C ILE A 159 15.35 -1.47 12.74
N LYS A 160 15.73 -2.04 13.91
CA LYS A 160 16.34 -1.27 14.99
C LYS A 160 17.60 -0.54 14.54
N ASN A 161 18.48 -1.21 13.79
CA ASN A 161 19.71 -0.62 13.27
C ASN A 161 19.45 0.56 12.32
N ILE A 162 18.42 0.48 11.47
CA ILE A 162 18.04 1.60 10.60
C ILE A 162 17.45 2.75 11.43
N MET A 163 16.60 2.46 12.40
CA MET A 163 15.99 3.49 13.25
C MET A 163 17.00 4.26 14.10
N LEU A 164 18.18 3.68 14.38
CA LEU A 164 19.29 4.35 15.05
C LEU A 164 20.08 5.30 14.12
N LYS A 165 19.95 5.13 12.80
CA LYS A 165 20.63 5.96 11.78
C LYS A 165 19.76 7.12 11.30
N LEU A 166 18.47 7.15 11.68
CA LEU A 166 17.50 8.20 11.37
C LEU A 166 17.43 9.24 12.50
#